data_955b0b3cc35b70d1b4147bedd0af4e7c
#
_entry.id   955b0b3cc35b70d1b4147bedd0af4e7c
#
_cell.length_a   1.000
_cell.length_b   1.000
_cell.length_c   1.000
_cell.angle_alpha   90.00
_cell.angle_beta   90.00
_cell.angle_gamma   90.00
#
_symmetry.space_group_name_H-M   'P 1'
#
loop_
_entity.id
_entity.type
_entity.pdbx_description
1 polymer ?
#
loop_
_entity_poly.entity_id
_entity_poly.type
_entity_poly.pdbx_seq_one_letter_code
_entity_poly.pdbx_strand_id
1 'polypeptide(L)'
;MESHNVSAFTTLNVPSTVGNACGIDFSQDGIFLPVLYGIFFIIGTPLNLLALFGLYKLIQSENVLPVYVINLLIADLIQLLTFPLWIDYYANGHYWRFGPRSCQFMGLFFYISIYAGIFFMCIIALERHLAIARPLSFKHLRNLRFARWIALGIWILIAVPPAIAFDKLFPKQENYTLCIEKYPSEGSFITYRLITLLVSFIIPLSFIVGLHRETVRSLMAINSLSSEEKRSIRGLLTLLVAVFVTVLGPYHFIGCVKYVGLLIHSSACIWEKAVFVPYQLARGFLSLNSLLDPVFYIFLRRDFRDVAGNYLPCLKRMRTRSCRTEKTTISSQGCD
;
A
#
# COMPACT_ATOMS: atom_id res chain seq x y z
N MET A 1 -41.47 -3.89 -44.86
CA MET A 1 -40.01 -3.96 -44.68
C MET A 1 -39.61 -2.81 -43.76
N GLU A 2 -39.74 -3.07 -42.47
CA GLU A 2 -39.44 -2.05 -41.43
C GLU A 2 -37.98 -2.24 -41.00
N SER A 3 -37.20 -1.19 -41.17
CA SER A 3 -35.82 -1.11 -40.71
C SER A 3 -35.82 -0.83 -39.20
N HIS A 4 -35.36 -1.82 -38.42
CA HIS A 4 -35.12 -1.62 -37.00
C HIS A 4 -33.93 -0.64 -36.77
N ASN A 5 -34.29 0.55 -36.31
CA ASN A 5 -33.35 1.50 -35.75
C ASN A 5 -32.77 0.89 -34.45
N VAL A 6 -31.49 0.65 -34.44
CA VAL A 6 -30.70 0.39 -33.24
C VAL A 6 -30.63 1.70 -32.46
N SER A 7 -31.41 1.74 -31.40
CA SER A 7 -31.53 2.90 -30.52
C SER A 7 -30.21 3.21 -29.81
N ALA A 8 -29.85 4.46 -29.98
CA ALA A 8 -28.82 5.20 -29.32
C ALA A 8 -28.70 4.88 -27.82
N PHE A 9 -27.51 4.55 -27.40
CA PHE A 9 -27.08 4.66 -26.00
C PHE A 9 -27.29 6.13 -25.60
N THR A 10 -28.31 6.37 -24.81
CA THR A 10 -28.59 7.66 -24.23
C THR A 10 -27.44 8.03 -23.31
N THR A 11 -26.56 8.91 -23.78
CA THR A 11 -25.61 9.61 -22.90
C THR A 11 -26.43 10.36 -21.87
N LEU A 12 -26.47 9.84 -20.65
CA LEU A 12 -26.96 10.57 -19.49
C LEU A 12 -26.21 11.89 -19.45
N ASN A 13 -26.91 12.99 -19.73
CA ASN A 13 -26.42 14.33 -19.46
C ASN A 13 -26.17 14.44 -17.95
N VAL A 14 -24.97 14.10 -17.52
CA VAL A 14 -24.51 14.36 -16.14
C VAL A 14 -24.50 15.87 -15.98
N PRO A 15 -25.28 16.44 -15.05
CA PRO A 15 -25.26 17.88 -14.81
C PRO A 15 -23.82 18.32 -14.54
N SER A 16 -23.43 19.49 -15.02
CA SER A 16 -22.13 20.11 -14.78
C SER A 16 -21.74 19.93 -13.32
N THR A 17 -20.75 19.10 -13.05
CA THR A 17 -20.39 18.57 -11.73
C THR A 17 -19.99 19.72 -10.82
N VAL A 18 -20.85 20.06 -9.87
CA VAL A 18 -20.50 21.01 -8.80
C VAL A 18 -19.25 20.48 -8.10
N GLY A 19 -18.17 21.27 -8.09
CA GLY A 19 -16.84 20.86 -7.60
C GLY A 19 -15.77 20.74 -8.69
N ASN A 20 -16.16 20.64 -9.97
CA ASN A 20 -15.23 20.64 -11.12
C ASN A 20 -15.30 21.99 -11.87
N ALA A 21 -14.97 23.08 -11.19
CA ALA A 21 -14.98 24.41 -11.83
C ALA A 21 -13.92 24.54 -12.94
N CYS A 22 -12.90 23.66 -12.96
CA CYS A 22 -11.90 23.64 -14.01
C CYS A 22 -12.35 22.90 -15.28
N GLY A 23 -13.46 22.15 -15.26
CA GLY A 23 -13.91 21.32 -16.40
C GLY A 23 -12.86 20.25 -16.77
N ILE A 24 -12.43 19.46 -15.78
CA ILE A 24 -11.54 18.32 -15.98
C ILE A 24 -12.35 17.19 -16.66
N ASP A 25 -11.75 16.57 -17.65
CA ASP A 25 -12.31 15.41 -18.32
C ASP A 25 -11.97 14.13 -17.53
N PHE A 26 -12.99 13.47 -16.99
CA PHE A 26 -12.87 12.23 -16.22
C PHE A 26 -12.98 10.96 -17.08
N SER A 27 -13.03 11.07 -18.40
CA SER A 27 -13.19 9.91 -19.28
C SER A 27 -11.99 8.96 -19.23
N GLN A 28 -10.79 9.50 -19.05
CA GLN A 28 -9.57 8.72 -19.09
C GLN A 28 -9.39 7.85 -17.84
N ASP A 29 -9.53 8.42 -16.66
CA ASP A 29 -9.36 7.68 -15.41
C ASP A 29 -10.59 6.85 -15.02
N GLY A 30 -11.76 7.18 -15.58
CA GLY A 30 -12.99 6.40 -15.48
C GLY A 30 -12.90 4.98 -16.05
N ILE A 31 -11.87 4.66 -16.84
CA ILE A 31 -11.64 3.32 -17.39
C ILE A 31 -10.50 2.64 -16.62
N PHE A 32 -9.31 3.25 -16.55
CA PHE A 32 -8.15 2.55 -16.01
C PHE A 32 -8.20 2.34 -14.50
N LEU A 33 -8.74 3.29 -13.70
CA LEU A 33 -8.83 3.13 -12.25
C LEU A 33 -9.80 2.01 -11.84
N PRO A 34 -11.03 1.90 -12.37
CA PRO A 34 -11.91 0.78 -12.09
C PRO A 34 -11.30 -0.57 -12.42
N VAL A 35 -10.63 -0.69 -13.59
CA VAL A 35 -9.96 -1.93 -13.98
C VAL A 35 -8.82 -2.27 -13.02
N LEU A 36 -7.98 -1.29 -12.68
CA LEU A 36 -6.84 -1.48 -11.78
C LEU A 36 -7.29 -1.88 -10.37
N TYR A 37 -8.26 -1.16 -9.80
CA TYR A 37 -8.82 -1.49 -8.48
C TYR A 37 -9.58 -2.81 -8.48
N GLY A 38 -10.26 -3.16 -9.58
CA GLY A 38 -10.90 -4.46 -9.76
C GLY A 38 -9.90 -5.61 -9.72
N ILE A 39 -8.77 -5.49 -10.42
CA ILE A 39 -7.68 -6.46 -10.39
C ILE A 39 -7.11 -6.58 -8.96
N PHE A 40 -6.83 -5.45 -8.30
CA PHE A 40 -6.29 -5.46 -6.95
C PHE A 40 -7.27 -6.08 -5.94
N PHE A 41 -8.56 -5.81 -6.07
CA PHE A 41 -9.58 -6.37 -5.21
C PHE A 41 -9.70 -7.90 -5.38
N ILE A 42 -9.80 -8.37 -6.63
CA ILE A 42 -10.00 -9.79 -6.94
C ILE A 42 -8.78 -10.63 -6.56
N ILE A 43 -7.57 -10.13 -6.79
CA ILE A 43 -6.33 -10.85 -6.52
C ILE A 43 -5.83 -10.57 -5.10
N GLY A 44 -5.84 -9.31 -4.68
CA GLY A 44 -5.28 -8.87 -3.39
C GLY A 44 -6.06 -9.42 -2.20
N THR A 45 -7.40 -9.45 -2.26
CA THR A 45 -8.22 -9.94 -1.14
C THR A 45 -7.90 -11.39 -0.78
N PRO A 46 -7.94 -12.37 -1.69
CA PRO A 46 -7.60 -13.75 -1.36
C PRO A 46 -6.13 -13.93 -0.95
N LEU A 47 -5.19 -13.17 -1.53
CA LEU A 47 -3.78 -13.24 -1.14
C LEU A 47 -3.56 -12.72 0.28
N ASN A 48 -4.18 -11.61 0.67
CA ASN A 48 -4.11 -11.09 2.05
C ASN A 48 -4.74 -12.05 3.05
N LEU A 49 -5.90 -12.62 2.75
CA LEU A 49 -6.56 -13.61 3.61
C LEU A 49 -5.71 -14.87 3.78
N LEU A 50 -5.10 -15.36 2.70
CA LEU A 50 -4.19 -16.51 2.74
C LEU A 50 -2.95 -16.21 3.58
N ALA A 51 -2.35 -15.03 3.42
CA ALA A 51 -1.21 -14.59 4.21
C ALA A 51 -1.56 -14.47 5.70
N LEU A 52 -2.71 -13.89 6.04
CA LEU A 52 -3.21 -13.80 7.41
C LEU A 52 -3.39 -15.19 8.04
N PHE A 53 -4.02 -16.11 7.31
CA PHE A 53 -4.22 -17.49 7.81
C PHE A 53 -2.89 -18.19 8.11
N GLY A 54 -1.91 -18.07 7.21
CA GLY A 54 -0.59 -18.66 7.42
C GLY A 54 0.18 -18.02 8.59
N LEU A 55 0.11 -16.69 8.73
CA LEU A 55 0.77 -15.96 9.81
C LEU A 55 0.13 -16.18 11.17
N TYR A 56 -1.21 -16.37 11.23
CA TYR A 56 -1.90 -16.69 12.47
C TYR A 56 -1.35 -17.98 13.11
N LYS A 57 -1.04 -18.99 12.30
CA LYS A 57 -0.39 -20.24 12.77
C LYS A 57 1.04 -20.02 13.26
N LEU A 58 1.77 -19.06 12.66
CA LEU A 58 3.14 -18.73 13.05
C LEU A 58 3.24 -17.92 14.35
N ILE A 59 2.19 -17.21 14.78
CA ILE A 59 2.18 -16.51 16.10
C ILE A 59 2.36 -17.49 17.26
N GLN A 60 1.95 -18.74 17.11
CA GLN A 60 2.12 -19.77 18.14
C GLN A 60 3.59 -20.10 18.44
N SER A 61 4.54 -19.67 17.59
CA SER A 61 5.98 -19.90 17.72
C SER A 61 6.76 -18.80 18.44
N GLU A 62 6.12 -17.95 19.25
CA GLU A 62 6.73 -16.83 20.02
C GLU A 62 7.45 -15.75 19.19
N ASN A 63 7.37 -15.79 17.88
CA ASN A 63 7.94 -14.77 17.01
C ASN A 63 7.11 -13.48 17.02
N VAL A 64 7.79 -12.34 17.20
CA VAL A 64 7.16 -11.01 17.26
C VAL A 64 6.81 -10.45 15.89
N LEU A 65 7.62 -10.72 14.87
CA LEU A 65 7.43 -10.20 13.52
C LEU A 65 6.04 -10.47 12.92
N PRO A 66 5.45 -11.67 13.06
CA PRO A 66 4.11 -11.93 12.55
C PRO A 66 3.04 -10.96 13.06
N VAL A 67 3.19 -10.43 14.28
CA VAL A 67 2.24 -9.44 14.83
C VAL A 67 2.19 -8.19 13.94
N TYR A 68 3.34 -7.63 13.59
CA TYR A 68 3.42 -6.42 12.76
C TYR A 68 2.96 -6.66 11.32
N VAL A 69 3.32 -7.83 10.78
CA VAL A 69 2.89 -8.21 9.43
C VAL A 69 1.38 -8.42 9.35
N ILE A 70 0.78 -9.04 10.35
CA ILE A 70 -0.69 -9.20 10.40
C ILE A 70 -1.38 -7.83 10.42
N ASN A 71 -0.86 -6.87 11.19
CA ASN A 71 -1.43 -5.53 11.22
C ASN A 71 -1.25 -4.79 9.88
N LEU A 72 -0.13 -5.02 9.18
CA LEU A 72 0.07 -4.53 7.82
C LEU A 72 -1.00 -5.11 6.87
N LEU A 73 -1.21 -6.42 6.87
CA LEU A 73 -2.23 -7.07 6.03
C LEU A 73 -3.66 -6.68 6.40
N ILE A 74 -3.92 -6.34 7.68
CA ILE A 74 -5.21 -5.77 8.10
C ILE A 74 -5.40 -4.38 7.46
N ALA A 75 -4.36 -3.54 7.44
CA ALA A 75 -4.40 -2.25 6.77
C ALA A 75 -4.69 -2.41 5.26
N ASP A 76 -4.04 -3.37 4.61
CA ASP A 76 -4.29 -3.70 3.20
C ASP A 76 -5.73 -4.15 2.95
N LEU A 77 -6.29 -5.00 3.81
CA LEU A 77 -7.68 -5.44 3.71
C LEU A 77 -8.67 -4.28 3.91
N ILE A 78 -8.39 -3.34 4.84
CA ILE A 78 -9.19 -2.13 5.00
C ILE A 78 -9.20 -1.33 3.70
N GLN A 79 -8.05 -1.18 3.04
CA GLN A 79 -7.95 -0.50 1.74
C GLN A 79 -8.74 -1.24 0.66
N LEU A 80 -8.54 -2.55 0.52
CA LEU A 80 -9.22 -3.37 -0.48
C LEU A 80 -10.75 -3.33 -0.34
N LEU A 81 -11.26 -3.29 0.89
CA LEU A 81 -12.70 -3.18 1.17
C LEU A 81 -13.31 -1.85 0.69
N THR A 82 -12.50 -0.80 0.50
CA THR A 82 -12.99 0.48 -0.06
C THR A 82 -13.09 0.43 -1.59
N PHE A 83 -12.39 -0.47 -2.28
CA PHE A 83 -12.29 -0.47 -3.74
C PHE A 83 -13.61 -0.62 -4.49
N PRO A 84 -14.57 -1.46 -4.07
CA PRO A 84 -15.86 -1.55 -4.78
C PRO A 84 -16.58 -0.21 -4.92
N LEU A 85 -16.51 0.66 -3.89
CA LEU A 85 -17.13 1.97 -3.93
C LEU A 85 -16.32 2.95 -4.79
N TRP A 86 -15.00 2.87 -4.76
CA TRP A 86 -14.13 3.67 -5.65
C TRP A 86 -14.27 3.25 -7.11
N ILE A 87 -14.43 1.96 -7.40
CA ILE A 87 -14.70 1.46 -8.75
C ILE A 87 -16.00 2.07 -9.29
N ASP A 88 -17.07 2.03 -8.49
CA ASP A 88 -18.34 2.63 -8.86
C ASP A 88 -18.21 4.14 -9.10
N TYR A 89 -17.52 4.87 -8.23
CA TYR A 89 -17.28 6.30 -8.33
C TYR A 89 -16.57 6.70 -9.62
N TYR A 90 -15.44 6.04 -9.93
CA TYR A 90 -14.68 6.34 -11.15
C TYR A 90 -15.41 5.92 -12.43
N ALA A 91 -16.03 4.73 -12.43
CA ALA A 91 -16.78 4.22 -13.58
C ALA A 91 -18.00 5.11 -13.94
N ASN A 92 -18.55 5.83 -12.96
CA ASN A 92 -19.66 6.78 -13.16
C ASN A 92 -19.20 8.24 -13.32
N GLY A 93 -17.97 8.49 -13.81
CA GLY A 93 -17.46 9.83 -14.09
C GLY A 93 -17.33 10.71 -12.86
N HIS A 94 -16.79 10.16 -11.78
CA HIS A 94 -16.60 10.81 -10.48
C HIS A 94 -17.92 11.25 -9.81
N TYR A 95 -18.97 10.45 -10.01
CA TYR A 95 -20.25 10.68 -9.35
C TYR A 95 -20.41 9.80 -8.12
N TRP A 96 -20.38 10.41 -6.91
CA TRP A 96 -20.58 9.69 -5.65
C TRP A 96 -22.05 9.62 -5.27
N ARG A 97 -22.66 8.46 -5.45
CA ARG A 97 -24.09 8.24 -5.21
C ARG A 97 -24.46 7.75 -3.81
N PHE A 98 -23.47 7.46 -2.96
CA PHE A 98 -23.70 6.83 -1.65
C PHE A 98 -23.90 7.83 -0.51
N GLY A 99 -23.99 9.13 -0.84
CA GLY A 99 -24.19 10.21 0.12
C GLY A 99 -22.90 10.74 0.76
N PRO A 100 -22.95 11.96 1.33
CA PRO A 100 -21.74 12.67 1.76
C PRO A 100 -21.01 12.00 2.95
N ARG A 101 -21.75 11.40 3.87
CA ARG A 101 -21.15 10.71 5.02
C ARG A 101 -20.33 9.48 4.62
N SER A 102 -20.84 8.68 3.68
CA SER A 102 -20.10 7.51 3.19
C SER A 102 -18.83 7.92 2.45
N CYS A 103 -18.85 9.00 1.69
CA CYS A 103 -17.64 9.57 1.07
C CYS A 103 -16.59 9.94 2.11
N GLN A 104 -16.98 10.64 3.18
CA GLN A 104 -16.08 11.00 4.26
C GLN A 104 -15.43 9.76 4.91
N PHE A 105 -16.24 8.72 5.23
CA PHE A 105 -15.73 7.47 5.82
C PHE A 105 -14.82 6.70 4.88
N MET A 106 -15.18 6.60 3.59
CA MET A 106 -14.34 5.91 2.61
C MET A 106 -12.98 6.60 2.42
N GLY A 107 -12.96 7.92 2.42
CA GLY A 107 -11.73 8.68 2.41
C GLY A 107 -10.89 8.48 3.66
N LEU A 108 -11.54 8.52 4.83
CA LEU A 108 -10.85 8.27 6.10
C LEU A 108 -10.20 6.87 6.11
N PHE A 109 -10.93 5.82 5.75
CA PHE A 109 -10.41 4.46 5.70
C PHE A 109 -9.27 4.31 4.69
N PHE A 110 -9.40 4.92 3.51
CA PHE A 110 -8.34 4.93 2.51
C PHE A 110 -7.05 5.55 3.04
N TYR A 111 -7.11 6.70 3.71
CA TYR A 111 -5.92 7.34 4.28
C TYR A 111 -5.38 6.59 5.50
N ILE A 112 -6.24 6.12 6.40
CA ILE A 112 -5.80 5.32 7.57
C ILE A 112 -5.04 4.08 7.10
N SER A 113 -5.53 3.36 6.08
CA SER A 113 -4.88 2.15 5.56
C SER A 113 -3.48 2.43 5.00
N ILE A 114 -3.32 3.51 4.22
CA ILE A 114 -2.02 3.91 3.66
C ILE A 114 -1.01 4.25 4.76
N TYR A 115 -1.40 5.11 5.71
CA TYR A 115 -0.49 5.51 6.79
C TYR A 115 -0.18 4.35 7.72
N ALA A 116 -1.14 3.48 8.03
CA ALA A 116 -0.91 2.26 8.78
C ALA A 116 0.12 1.37 8.08
N GLY A 117 -0.02 1.15 6.77
CA GLY A 117 0.95 0.43 5.95
C GLY A 117 2.36 1.00 6.09
N ILE A 118 2.52 2.30 5.92
CA ILE A 118 3.82 3.00 6.07
C ILE A 118 4.42 2.77 7.47
N PHE A 119 3.64 2.98 8.53
CA PHE A 119 4.13 2.80 9.90
C PHE A 119 4.49 1.35 10.20
N PHE A 120 3.68 0.39 9.78
CA PHE A 120 4.00 -1.03 9.99
C PHE A 120 5.22 -1.47 9.20
N MET A 121 5.46 -0.97 7.98
CA MET A 121 6.73 -1.19 7.26
C MET A 121 7.94 -0.66 8.05
N CYS A 122 7.84 0.53 8.66
CA CYS A 122 8.90 1.09 9.50
C CYS A 122 9.19 0.20 10.72
N ILE A 123 8.14 -0.26 11.40
CA ILE A 123 8.30 -1.14 12.58
C ILE A 123 8.85 -2.52 12.19
N ILE A 124 8.46 -3.06 11.05
CA ILE A 124 9.01 -4.30 10.50
C ILE A 124 10.51 -4.14 10.21
N ALA A 125 10.92 -3.02 9.61
CA ALA A 125 12.34 -2.72 9.39
C ALA A 125 13.11 -2.59 10.71
N LEU A 126 12.53 -1.91 11.71
CA LEU A 126 13.12 -1.75 13.04
C LEU A 126 13.25 -3.11 13.75
N GLU A 127 12.19 -3.93 13.74
CA GLU A 127 12.23 -5.26 14.36
C GLU A 127 13.30 -6.14 13.75
N ARG A 128 13.43 -6.14 12.42
CA ARG A 128 14.50 -6.85 11.72
C ARG A 128 15.88 -6.33 12.10
N HIS A 129 16.07 -5.01 12.20
CA HIS A 129 17.32 -4.41 12.67
C HIS A 129 17.67 -4.88 14.08
N LEU A 130 16.74 -4.76 15.03
CA LEU A 130 16.98 -5.18 16.42
C LEU A 130 17.26 -6.68 16.55
N ALA A 131 16.60 -7.51 15.73
CA ALA A 131 16.81 -8.94 15.72
C ALA A 131 18.22 -9.33 15.28
N ILE A 132 18.81 -8.60 14.34
CA ILE A 132 20.08 -8.93 13.70
C ILE A 132 21.25 -8.18 14.35
N ALA A 133 21.11 -6.87 14.50
CA ALA A 133 22.20 -6.01 14.98
C ALA A 133 22.35 -6.00 16.51
N ARG A 134 21.24 -6.18 17.25
CA ARG A 134 21.23 -6.05 18.72
C ARG A 134 20.37 -7.12 19.39
N PRO A 135 20.64 -8.42 19.20
CA PRO A 135 19.75 -9.50 19.63
C PRO A 135 19.58 -9.60 21.14
N LEU A 136 20.59 -9.25 21.92
CA LEU A 136 20.59 -9.36 23.38
C LEU A 136 20.10 -8.09 24.08
N SER A 137 20.50 -6.92 23.59
CA SER A 137 20.21 -5.63 24.25
C SER A 137 18.73 -5.29 24.37
N PHE A 138 17.91 -5.76 23.43
CA PHE A 138 16.46 -5.46 23.34
C PHE A 138 15.58 -6.70 23.47
N LYS A 139 16.09 -7.80 24.04
CA LYS A 139 15.34 -9.06 24.17
C LYS A 139 14.02 -8.86 24.93
N HIS A 140 14.02 -8.02 25.99
CA HIS A 140 12.85 -7.74 26.82
C HIS A 140 11.74 -6.96 26.05
N LEU A 141 12.09 -6.16 25.03
CA LEU A 141 11.13 -5.45 24.19
C LEU A 141 10.57 -6.35 23.08
N ARG A 142 11.23 -7.45 22.78
CA ARG A 142 10.85 -8.40 21.72
C ARG A 142 9.96 -9.51 22.28
N ASN A 143 8.90 -9.16 22.98
CA ASN A 143 7.89 -10.10 23.43
C ASN A 143 6.52 -9.78 22.78
N LEU A 144 5.65 -10.78 22.69
CA LEU A 144 4.34 -10.67 22.03
C LEU A 144 3.42 -9.63 22.67
N ARG A 145 3.50 -9.45 24.00
CA ARG A 145 2.66 -8.47 24.70
C ARG A 145 3.06 -7.05 24.28
N PHE A 146 4.36 -6.77 24.30
CA PHE A 146 4.88 -5.46 23.90
C PHE A 146 4.59 -5.14 22.43
N ALA A 147 4.76 -6.12 21.54
CA ALA A 147 4.42 -5.97 20.12
C ALA A 147 2.95 -5.62 19.87
N ARG A 148 2.03 -6.24 20.64
CA ARG A 148 0.59 -5.92 20.56
C ARG A 148 0.31 -4.49 21.05
N TRP A 149 0.97 -4.03 22.11
CA TRP A 149 0.84 -2.66 22.59
C TRP A 149 1.38 -1.64 21.59
N ILE A 150 2.52 -1.93 20.93
CA ILE A 150 3.04 -1.08 19.85
C ILE A 150 2.03 -1.01 18.71
N ALA A 151 1.52 -2.14 18.26
CA ALA A 151 0.53 -2.19 17.17
C ALA A 151 -0.73 -1.38 17.52
N LEU A 152 -1.27 -1.55 18.74
CA LEU A 152 -2.40 -0.77 19.23
C LEU A 152 -2.07 0.74 19.26
N GLY A 153 -0.90 1.11 19.76
CA GLY A 153 -0.44 2.50 19.78
C GLY A 153 -0.35 3.12 18.38
N ILE A 154 0.11 2.37 17.38
CA ILE A 154 0.13 2.81 15.98
C ILE A 154 -1.30 3.05 15.47
N TRP A 155 -2.24 2.13 15.70
CA TRP A 155 -3.64 2.31 15.28
C TRP A 155 -4.28 3.54 15.94
N ILE A 156 -4.04 3.75 17.25
CA ILE A 156 -4.52 4.93 17.97
C ILE A 156 -3.92 6.21 17.38
N LEU A 157 -2.61 6.23 17.14
CA LEU A 157 -1.89 7.37 16.57
C LEU A 157 -2.41 7.77 15.18
N ILE A 158 -2.79 6.78 14.36
CA ILE A 158 -3.22 7.03 12.98
C ILE A 158 -4.72 7.33 12.90
N ALA A 159 -5.55 6.68 13.72
CA ALA A 159 -7.00 6.79 13.62
C ALA A 159 -7.59 7.94 14.43
N VAL A 160 -7.05 8.21 15.63
CA VAL A 160 -7.65 9.19 16.54
C VAL A 160 -7.52 10.63 16.05
N PRO A 161 -6.35 11.15 15.60
CA PRO A 161 -6.25 12.54 15.14
C PRO A 161 -7.19 12.87 13.97
N PRO A 162 -7.25 12.07 12.89
CA PRO A 162 -8.20 12.36 11.79
C PRO A 162 -9.66 12.11 12.21
N ALA A 163 -9.94 11.24 13.18
CA ALA A 163 -11.30 11.07 13.70
C ALA A 163 -11.76 12.31 14.50
N ILE A 164 -10.88 12.91 15.29
CA ILE A 164 -11.19 14.17 16.02
C ILE A 164 -11.36 15.33 15.03
N ALA A 165 -10.52 15.41 14.01
CA ALA A 165 -10.57 16.47 13.01
C ALA A 165 -11.48 16.12 11.81
N PHE A 166 -12.33 15.11 11.93
CA PHE A 166 -13.08 14.49 10.84
C PHE A 166 -13.83 15.49 9.95
N ASP A 167 -14.67 16.32 10.53
CA ASP A 167 -15.46 17.30 9.74
C ASP A 167 -14.59 18.44 9.15
N LYS A 168 -13.37 18.67 9.68
CA LYS A 168 -12.43 19.65 9.11
C LYS A 168 -11.59 19.06 7.99
N LEU A 169 -11.13 17.82 8.14
CA LEU A 169 -10.30 17.13 7.14
C LEU A 169 -11.13 16.58 5.98
N PHE A 170 -12.36 16.18 6.26
CA PHE A 170 -13.32 15.63 5.31
C PHE A 170 -14.62 16.42 5.39
N PRO A 171 -14.68 17.65 4.88
CA PRO A 171 -15.89 18.47 4.95
C PRO A 171 -17.04 17.79 4.20
N LYS A 172 -18.26 17.94 4.73
CA LYS A 172 -19.46 17.45 4.06
C LYS A 172 -19.66 18.20 2.75
N GLN A 173 -19.70 17.48 1.67
CA GLN A 173 -19.95 18.04 0.34
C GLN A 173 -21.41 17.80 -0.06
N GLU A 174 -22.33 18.45 0.63
CA GLU A 174 -23.77 18.24 0.42
C GLU A 174 -24.27 18.59 -1.00
N ASN A 175 -23.56 19.50 -1.67
CA ASN A 175 -23.91 19.96 -3.02
C ASN A 175 -22.93 19.51 -4.11
N TYR A 176 -21.97 18.63 -3.80
CA TYR A 176 -20.97 18.17 -4.76
C TYR A 176 -21.20 16.71 -5.13
N THR A 177 -20.98 16.42 -6.40
CA THR A 177 -20.97 15.03 -6.91
C THR A 177 -19.64 14.34 -6.66
N LEU A 178 -18.54 15.11 -6.54
CA LEU A 178 -17.19 14.61 -6.30
C LEU A 178 -16.99 14.16 -4.85
N CYS A 179 -16.25 13.08 -4.66
CA CYS A 179 -15.89 12.59 -3.33
C CYS A 179 -14.42 12.92 -3.01
N ILE A 180 -14.19 13.76 -1.98
CA ILE A 180 -12.85 14.19 -1.49
C ILE A 180 -12.02 14.96 -2.54
N GLU A 181 -12.60 15.25 -3.68
CA GLU A 181 -11.96 15.97 -4.77
C GLU A 181 -12.64 17.31 -4.99
N LYS A 182 -11.85 18.34 -5.29
CA LYS A 182 -12.32 19.66 -5.67
C LYS A 182 -11.32 20.28 -6.64
N TYR A 183 -11.81 20.82 -7.75
CA TYR A 183 -10.99 21.42 -8.78
C TYR A 183 -11.45 22.87 -9.09
N PRO A 184 -10.58 23.88 -8.91
CA PRO A 184 -9.21 23.79 -8.39
C PRO A 184 -9.17 23.51 -6.88
N SER A 185 -8.04 22.93 -6.44
CA SER A 185 -7.79 22.66 -5.03
C SER A 185 -7.67 23.96 -4.22
N GLU A 186 -8.18 23.99 -2.99
CA GLU A 186 -8.10 25.17 -2.11
C GLU A 186 -6.71 25.38 -1.50
N GLY A 187 -6.31 26.63 -1.27
CA GLY A 187 -4.95 26.95 -0.79
C GLY A 187 -4.56 26.31 0.55
N SER A 188 -5.48 26.28 1.53
CA SER A 188 -5.25 25.61 2.82
C SER A 188 -5.06 24.09 2.66
N PHE A 189 -5.85 23.47 1.79
CA PHE A 189 -5.76 22.06 1.45
C PHE A 189 -4.44 21.74 0.72
N ILE A 190 -3.99 22.60 -0.20
CA ILE A 190 -2.71 22.46 -0.92
C ILE A 190 -1.55 22.38 0.07
N THR A 191 -1.47 23.35 1.01
CA THR A 191 -0.41 23.38 2.02
C THR A 191 -0.44 22.14 2.91
N TYR A 192 -1.60 21.76 3.41
CA TYR A 192 -1.78 20.54 4.20
C TYR A 192 -1.32 19.29 3.44
N ARG A 193 -1.73 19.14 2.18
CA ARG A 193 -1.36 18.00 1.34
C ARG A 193 0.14 17.95 1.06
N LEU A 194 0.76 19.10 0.78
CA LEU A 194 2.19 19.16 0.52
C LEU A 194 3.00 18.72 1.76
N ILE A 195 2.66 19.24 2.94
CA ILE A 195 3.32 18.85 4.20
C ILE A 195 3.12 17.35 4.45
N THR A 196 1.90 16.83 4.33
CA THR A 196 1.62 15.41 4.58
C THR A 196 2.36 14.50 3.60
N LEU A 197 2.43 14.84 2.31
CA LEU A 197 3.18 14.08 1.30
C LEU A 197 4.69 14.03 1.63
N LEU A 198 5.29 15.17 1.98
CA LEU A 198 6.72 15.22 2.32
C LEU A 198 7.01 14.44 3.60
N VAL A 199 6.25 14.66 4.66
CA VAL A 199 6.47 14.02 5.97
C VAL A 199 6.25 12.50 5.89
N SER A 200 5.17 12.06 5.22
CA SER A 200 4.83 10.64 5.14
C SER A 200 5.73 9.81 4.21
N PHE A 201 6.56 10.46 3.40
CA PHE A 201 7.51 9.78 2.52
C PHE A 201 8.96 9.94 2.98
N ILE A 202 9.42 11.18 3.16
CA ILE A 202 10.84 11.46 3.44
C ILE A 202 11.28 10.88 4.79
N ILE A 203 10.50 11.08 5.84
CA ILE A 203 10.85 10.60 7.19
C ILE A 203 10.89 9.06 7.23
N PRO A 204 9.83 8.32 6.81
CA PRO A 204 9.86 6.86 6.77
C PRO A 204 10.95 6.32 5.87
N LEU A 205 11.14 6.88 4.67
CA LEU A 205 12.19 6.44 3.75
C LEU A 205 13.58 6.56 4.38
N SER A 206 13.89 7.72 4.96
CA SER A 206 15.18 7.96 5.62
C SER A 206 15.40 6.98 6.77
N PHE A 207 14.35 6.69 7.54
CA PHE A 207 14.39 5.74 8.65
C PHE A 207 14.62 4.31 8.15
N ILE A 208 13.85 3.84 7.18
CA ILE A 208 13.98 2.49 6.62
C ILE A 208 15.35 2.29 5.95
N VAL A 209 15.83 3.27 5.17
CA VAL A 209 17.15 3.21 4.52
C VAL A 209 18.28 3.23 5.55
N GLY A 210 18.18 4.05 6.59
CA GLY A 210 19.14 4.08 7.71
C GLY A 210 19.23 2.72 8.40
N LEU A 211 18.08 2.16 8.81
CA LEU A 211 18.01 0.83 9.41
C LEU A 211 18.54 -0.27 8.46
N HIS A 212 18.19 -0.20 7.17
CA HIS A 212 18.68 -1.15 6.18
C HIS A 212 20.22 -1.16 6.12
N ARG A 213 20.84 0.03 6.00
CA ARG A 213 22.32 0.15 5.96
C ARG A 213 22.98 -0.42 7.20
N GLU A 214 22.49 -0.06 8.39
CA GLU A 214 23.05 -0.55 9.65
C GLU A 214 22.83 -2.07 9.83
N THR A 215 21.67 -2.59 9.41
CA THR A 215 21.39 -4.03 9.48
C THR A 215 22.29 -4.82 8.54
N VAL A 216 22.51 -4.34 7.31
CA VAL A 216 23.43 -5.00 6.36
C VAL A 216 24.86 -4.99 6.88
N ARG A 217 25.33 -3.87 7.46
CA ARG A 217 26.68 -3.79 8.08
C ARG A 217 26.81 -4.81 9.21
N SER A 218 25.85 -4.87 10.13
CA SER A 218 25.84 -5.82 11.23
C SER A 218 25.78 -7.28 10.75
N LEU A 219 24.96 -7.56 9.73
CA LEU A 219 24.81 -8.88 9.13
C LEU A 219 26.12 -9.41 8.53
N MET A 220 26.89 -8.51 7.89
CA MET A 220 28.21 -8.90 7.32
C MET A 220 29.23 -9.24 8.39
N ALA A 221 29.14 -8.65 9.58
CA ALA A 221 30.02 -8.93 10.71
C ALA A 221 29.71 -10.25 11.45
N ILE A 222 28.56 -10.86 11.24
CA ILE A 222 28.16 -12.12 11.90
C ILE A 222 28.84 -13.30 11.17
N ASN A 223 29.75 -13.99 11.83
CA ASN A 223 30.46 -15.14 11.24
C ASN A 223 29.69 -16.48 11.33
N SER A 224 28.68 -16.57 12.22
CA SER A 224 27.91 -17.80 12.42
C SER A 224 26.85 -18.07 11.35
N LEU A 225 26.54 -17.10 10.49
CA LEU A 225 25.56 -17.24 9.41
C LEU A 225 26.26 -17.62 8.09
N SER A 226 25.66 -18.53 7.35
CA SER A 226 26.11 -18.90 6.02
C SER A 226 25.95 -17.73 5.02
N SER A 227 26.71 -17.76 3.91
CA SER A 227 26.62 -16.76 2.85
C SER A 227 25.22 -16.70 2.21
N GLU A 228 24.53 -17.83 2.13
CA GLU A 228 23.18 -17.92 1.60
C GLU A 228 22.14 -17.29 2.52
N GLU A 229 22.24 -17.55 3.84
CA GLU A 229 21.37 -16.92 4.83
C GLU A 229 21.54 -15.41 4.83
N LYS A 230 22.78 -14.91 4.81
CA LYS A 230 23.08 -13.47 4.69
C LYS A 230 22.49 -12.88 3.43
N ARG A 231 22.60 -13.57 2.28
CA ARG A 231 22.04 -13.12 0.99
C ARG A 231 20.51 -13.07 1.04
N SER A 232 19.86 -14.06 1.63
CA SER A 232 18.41 -14.12 1.76
C SER A 232 17.88 -12.98 2.64
N ILE A 233 18.48 -12.76 3.82
CA ILE A 233 18.10 -11.68 4.74
C ILE A 233 18.30 -10.30 4.08
N ARG A 234 19.47 -10.09 3.45
CA ARG A 234 19.76 -8.85 2.73
C ARG A 234 18.78 -8.61 1.59
N GLY A 235 18.47 -9.65 0.83
CA GLY A 235 17.50 -9.57 -0.27
C GLY A 235 16.13 -9.12 0.21
N LEU A 236 15.64 -9.67 1.31
CA LEU A 236 14.34 -9.30 1.91
C LEU A 236 14.32 -7.84 2.37
N LEU A 237 15.38 -7.37 3.03
CA LEU A 237 15.50 -5.99 3.48
C LEU A 237 15.62 -5.01 2.30
N THR A 238 16.39 -5.36 1.27
CA THR A 238 16.52 -4.55 0.04
C THR A 238 15.17 -4.46 -0.68
N LEU A 239 14.42 -5.54 -0.73
CA LEU A 239 13.12 -5.57 -1.37
C LEU A 239 12.10 -4.68 -0.65
N LEU A 240 12.12 -4.65 0.69
CA LEU A 240 11.27 -3.74 1.47
C LEU A 240 11.54 -2.27 1.11
N VAL A 241 12.82 -1.88 0.99
CA VAL A 241 13.20 -0.53 0.53
C VAL A 241 12.75 -0.29 -0.91
N ALA A 242 13.00 -1.26 -1.80
CA ALA A 242 12.65 -1.14 -3.22
C ALA A 242 11.14 -0.94 -3.40
N VAL A 243 10.31 -1.73 -2.72
CA VAL A 243 8.84 -1.59 -2.77
C VAL A 243 8.40 -0.25 -2.22
N PHE A 244 8.93 0.16 -1.07
CA PHE A 244 8.61 1.46 -0.50
C PHE A 244 8.87 2.58 -1.52
N VAL A 245 10.01 2.57 -2.21
CA VAL A 245 10.37 3.59 -3.20
C VAL A 245 9.55 3.46 -4.48
N THR A 246 9.39 2.25 -5.03
CA THR A 246 8.76 2.07 -6.34
C THR A 246 7.24 2.18 -6.30
N VAL A 247 6.61 1.83 -5.19
CA VAL A 247 5.14 1.86 -5.06
C VAL A 247 4.66 3.19 -4.48
N LEU A 248 5.28 3.68 -3.40
CA LEU A 248 4.86 4.93 -2.77
C LEU A 248 5.49 6.17 -3.43
N GLY A 249 6.72 6.04 -3.96
CA GLY A 249 7.48 7.16 -4.53
C GLY A 249 6.74 7.93 -5.63
N PRO A 250 6.18 7.28 -6.66
CA PRO A 250 5.49 7.98 -7.75
C PRO A 250 4.35 8.87 -7.26
N TYR A 251 3.51 8.39 -6.35
CA TYR A 251 2.41 9.18 -5.79
C TYR A 251 2.90 10.41 -5.01
N HIS A 252 3.90 10.24 -4.16
CA HIS A 252 4.44 11.33 -3.36
C HIS A 252 5.16 12.36 -4.25
N PHE A 253 5.94 11.90 -5.23
CA PHE A 253 6.63 12.79 -6.17
C PHE A 253 5.65 13.59 -7.04
N ILE A 254 4.73 12.92 -7.73
CA ILE A 254 3.76 13.58 -8.61
C ILE A 254 2.79 14.44 -7.80
N GLY A 255 2.43 14.01 -6.58
CA GLY A 255 1.65 14.81 -5.66
C GLY A 255 2.36 16.11 -5.25
N CYS A 256 3.65 16.05 -4.94
CA CYS A 256 4.45 17.25 -4.67
C CYS A 256 4.51 18.17 -5.89
N VAL A 257 4.75 17.63 -7.09
CA VAL A 257 4.76 18.39 -8.35
C VAL A 257 3.41 19.07 -8.57
N LYS A 258 2.30 18.35 -8.36
CA LYS A 258 0.94 18.90 -8.46
C LYS A 258 0.74 20.09 -7.54
N TYR A 259 0.99 19.92 -6.25
CA TYR A 259 0.68 20.93 -5.25
C TYR A 259 1.67 22.11 -5.25
N VAL A 260 2.95 21.89 -5.53
CA VAL A 260 3.91 22.96 -5.74
C VAL A 260 3.55 23.77 -6.99
N GLY A 261 3.18 23.11 -8.08
CA GLY A 261 2.74 23.79 -9.29
C GLY A 261 1.51 24.66 -9.07
N LEU A 262 0.54 24.24 -8.25
CA LEU A 262 -0.64 25.04 -7.88
C LEU A 262 -0.28 26.30 -7.08
N LEU A 263 0.84 26.31 -6.36
CA LEU A 263 1.33 27.51 -5.65
C LEU A 263 2.06 28.48 -6.56
N ILE A 264 2.67 28.00 -7.66
CA ILE A 264 3.54 28.79 -8.53
C ILE A 264 2.79 29.31 -9.76
N HIS A 265 1.89 28.51 -10.34
CA HIS A 265 1.20 28.86 -11.58
C HIS A 265 0.00 29.79 -11.33
N SER A 266 -0.09 30.86 -12.09
CA SER A 266 -1.20 31.83 -12.03
C SER A 266 -2.54 31.22 -12.48
N SER A 267 -2.53 30.21 -13.35
CA SER A 267 -3.71 29.54 -13.90
C SER A 267 -3.89 28.15 -13.31
N ALA A 268 -4.48 28.07 -12.11
CA ALA A 268 -4.68 26.82 -11.37
C ALA A 268 -5.39 25.73 -12.21
N CYS A 269 -6.42 26.07 -12.98
CA CYS A 269 -7.17 25.10 -13.78
C CYS A 269 -6.38 24.52 -14.95
N ILE A 270 -5.50 25.29 -15.58
CA ILE A 270 -4.64 24.80 -16.67
C ILE A 270 -3.65 23.77 -16.09
N TRP A 271 -3.07 24.08 -14.94
CA TRP A 271 -2.16 23.19 -14.25
C TRP A 271 -2.84 21.91 -13.75
N GLU A 272 -4.03 22.02 -13.11
CA GLU A 272 -4.82 20.86 -12.67
C GLU A 272 -5.11 19.89 -13.82
N LYS A 273 -5.52 20.40 -15.00
CA LYS A 273 -5.75 19.58 -16.19
C LYS A 273 -4.47 18.87 -16.66
N ALA A 274 -3.34 19.56 -16.68
CA ALA A 274 -2.07 19.00 -17.14
C ALA A 274 -1.58 17.85 -16.25
N VAL A 275 -1.76 17.97 -14.93
CA VAL A 275 -1.26 16.97 -13.96
C VAL A 275 -2.29 15.94 -13.54
N PHE A 276 -3.53 16.05 -14.00
CA PHE A 276 -4.64 15.20 -13.57
C PHE A 276 -4.36 13.72 -13.81
N VAL A 277 -4.13 13.33 -15.06
CA VAL A 277 -3.91 11.92 -15.44
C VAL A 277 -2.66 11.33 -14.77
N PRO A 278 -1.48 11.96 -14.81
CA PRO A 278 -0.31 11.47 -14.07
C PRO A 278 -0.58 11.28 -12.56
N TYR A 279 -1.32 12.19 -11.94
CA TYR A 279 -1.64 12.10 -10.52
C TYR A 279 -2.59 10.94 -10.21
N GLN A 280 -3.62 10.73 -11.03
CA GLN A 280 -4.56 9.62 -10.88
C GLN A 280 -3.88 8.26 -11.13
N LEU A 281 -3.00 8.17 -12.12
CA LEU A 281 -2.17 6.98 -12.34
C LEU A 281 -1.31 6.66 -11.11
N ALA A 282 -0.59 7.66 -10.59
CA ALA A 282 0.25 7.48 -9.41
C ALA A 282 -0.57 7.08 -8.16
N ARG A 283 -1.79 7.62 -8.02
CA ARG A 283 -2.74 7.23 -6.97
C ARG A 283 -3.21 5.77 -7.13
N GLY A 284 -3.45 5.34 -8.34
CA GLY A 284 -3.74 3.94 -8.64
C GLY A 284 -2.57 3.02 -8.28
N PHE A 285 -1.35 3.39 -8.67
CA PHE A 285 -0.14 2.63 -8.33
C PHE A 285 0.15 2.56 -6.82
N LEU A 286 -0.20 3.58 -6.05
CA LEU A 286 -0.08 3.55 -4.60
C LEU A 286 -0.82 2.35 -3.99
N SER A 287 -1.95 1.98 -4.58
CA SER A 287 -2.76 0.84 -4.13
C SER A 287 -2.14 -0.54 -4.45
N LEU A 288 -1.09 -0.59 -5.26
CA LEU A 288 -0.33 -1.81 -5.55
C LEU A 288 0.32 -2.40 -4.29
N ASN A 289 0.55 -1.57 -3.25
CA ASN A 289 1.08 -2.01 -1.97
C ASN A 289 0.26 -3.17 -1.38
N SER A 290 -1.08 -3.04 -1.38
CA SER A 290 -1.99 -4.06 -0.85
C SER A 290 -1.96 -5.40 -1.62
N LEU A 291 -1.41 -5.42 -2.83
CA LEU A 291 -1.18 -6.64 -3.59
C LEU A 291 0.21 -7.23 -3.34
N LEU A 292 1.24 -6.37 -3.20
CA LEU A 292 2.63 -6.81 -3.07
C LEU A 292 2.98 -7.27 -1.67
N ASP A 293 2.43 -6.65 -0.62
CA ASP A 293 2.73 -6.98 0.76
C ASP A 293 2.50 -8.47 1.09
N PRO A 294 1.35 -9.09 0.79
CA PRO A 294 1.17 -10.52 1.03
C PRO A 294 2.12 -11.39 0.19
N VAL A 295 2.43 -10.97 -1.04
CA VAL A 295 3.34 -11.71 -1.93
C VAL A 295 4.72 -11.81 -1.32
N PHE A 296 5.26 -10.72 -0.73
CA PHE A 296 6.57 -10.74 -0.10
C PHE A 296 6.64 -11.72 1.06
N TYR A 297 5.61 -11.76 1.90
CA TYR A 297 5.61 -12.66 3.05
C TYR A 297 5.36 -14.11 2.66
N ILE A 298 4.53 -14.37 1.66
CA ILE A 298 4.26 -15.72 1.16
C ILE A 298 5.50 -16.33 0.48
N PHE A 299 6.17 -15.57 -0.39
CA PHE A 299 7.23 -16.13 -1.23
C PHE A 299 8.63 -16.06 -0.61
N LEU A 300 8.92 -15.09 0.26
CA LEU A 300 10.27 -14.87 0.77
C LEU A 300 10.56 -15.57 2.11
N ARG A 301 9.56 -15.89 2.93
CA ARG A 301 9.78 -16.60 4.19
C ARG A 301 9.71 -18.11 3.99
N ARG A 302 10.82 -18.80 4.32
CA ARG A 302 10.89 -20.27 4.29
C ARG A 302 9.82 -20.90 5.18
N ASP A 303 9.67 -20.40 6.41
CA ASP A 303 8.70 -20.88 7.40
C ASP A 303 7.26 -20.81 6.87
N PHE A 304 6.91 -19.72 6.16
CA PHE A 304 5.59 -19.55 5.57
C PHE A 304 5.38 -20.51 4.39
N ARG A 305 6.39 -20.70 3.54
CA ARG A 305 6.33 -21.65 2.41
C ARG A 305 6.12 -23.08 2.89
N ASP A 306 6.71 -23.45 4.02
CA ASP A 306 6.54 -24.78 4.60
C ASP A 306 5.13 -24.99 5.15
N VAL A 307 4.55 -23.98 5.81
CA VAL A 307 3.15 -24.00 6.25
C VAL A 307 2.19 -23.97 5.05
N ALA A 308 2.37 -23.05 4.11
CA ALA A 308 1.51 -22.91 2.94
C ALA A 308 1.59 -24.10 1.98
N GLY A 309 2.77 -24.72 1.85
CA GLY A 309 2.99 -25.92 1.02
C GLY A 309 2.20 -27.15 1.50
N ASN A 310 1.85 -27.21 2.79
CA ASN A 310 1.00 -28.27 3.33
C ASN A 310 -0.48 -28.10 2.93
N TYR A 311 -0.90 -26.87 2.59
CA TYR A 311 -2.30 -26.56 2.24
C TYR A 311 -2.50 -26.26 0.74
N LEU A 312 -1.45 -25.91 0.00
CA LEU A 312 -1.50 -25.58 -1.43
C LEU A 312 -0.54 -26.45 -2.23
N PRO A 313 -1.06 -27.48 -2.94
CA PRO A 313 -0.22 -28.42 -3.74
C PRO A 313 0.66 -27.74 -4.78
N CYS A 314 0.25 -26.60 -5.32
CA CYS A 314 1.07 -25.86 -6.30
C CYS A 314 2.35 -25.24 -5.69
N LEU A 315 2.35 -24.85 -4.43
CA LEU A 315 3.56 -24.37 -3.74
C LEU A 315 4.51 -25.52 -3.42
N LYS A 316 4.00 -26.72 -3.21
CA LYS A 316 4.80 -27.94 -3.04
C LYS A 316 5.60 -28.29 -4.30
N ARG A 317 5.07 -28.00 -5.48
CA ARG A 317 5.73 -28.23 -6.77
C ARG A 317 6.91 -27.28 -7.06
N MET A 318 6.88 -26.07 -6.51
CA MET A 318 7.99 -25.11 -6.59
C MET A 318 9.17 -25.57 -5.70
N ARG A 319 8.90 -26.18 -4.55
CA ARG A 319 9.92 -26.75 -3.64
C ARG A 319 10.71 -27.88 -4.31
N THR A 320 10.03 -28.79 -5.01
CA THR A 320 10.70 -29.90 -5.70
C THR A 320 11.55 -29.44 -6.88
N ARG A 321 11.24 -28.34 -7.55
CA ARG A 321 12.09 -27.75 -8.59
C ARG A 321 13.34 -27.07 -8.00
N SER A 322 13.24 -26.35 -6.89
CA SER A 322 14.39 -25.71 -6.24
C SER A 322 15.39 -26.74 -5.68
N CYS A 323 14.89 -27.83 -5.06
CA CYS A 323 15.73 -28.92 -4.57
C CYS A 323 16.41 -29.74 -5.71
N ARG A 324 15.80 -29.78 -6.89
CA ARG A 324 16.37 -30.52 -8.03
C ARG A 324 17.49 -29.73 -8.71
N THR A 325 17.44 -28.40 -8.70
CA THR A 325 18.51 -27.52 -9.19
C THR A 325 19.72 -27.54 -8.25
N GLU A 326 19.52 -27.63 -6.94
CA GLU A 326 20.62 -27.77 -5.96
C GLU A 326 21.37 -29.12 -6.07
N LYS A 327 20.63 -30.21 -6.28
CA LYS A 327 21.27 -31.53 -6.45
C LYS A 327 22.08 -31.68 -7.73
N THR A 328 21.68 -30.99 -8.82
CA THR A 328 22.47 -31.02 -10.07
C THR A 328 23.73 -30.18 -10.01
N THR A 329 23.81 -29.20 -9.13
CA THR A 329 25.03 -28.37 -8.96
C THR A 329 26.06 -29.03 -8.02
N ILE A 330 25.62 -29.91 -7.11
CA ILE A 330 26.51 -30.63 -6.16
C ILE A 330 27.06 -31.91 -6.77
N SER A 331 26.41 -32.52 -7.75
CA SER A 331 26.87 -33.76 -8.38
C SER A 331 27.94 -33.57 -9.46
N SER A 332 28.36 -32.34 -9.74
CA SER A 332 29.43 -32.06 -10.71
C SER A 332 30.81 -31.76 -10.07
N GLN A 333 30.95 -31.96 -8.74
CA GLN A 333 32.23 -31.83 -8.04
C GLN A 333 32.65 -33.09 -7.27
N GLY A 334 32.52 -34.21 -7.90
CA GLY A 334 32.96 -35.45 -7.22
C GLY A 334 33.21 -36.57 -8.21
N CYS A 335 34.28 -36.45 -9.01
CA CYS A 335 35.07 -37.53 -9.63
C CYS A 335 36.25 -36.88 -10.35
N ASP A 336 37.35 -36.74 -9.60
CA ASP A 336 38.72 -37.03 -9.99
C ASP A 336 39.61 -37.02 -8.73
#